data_fb831d5a52eb8e4f5be43a91cb324bcf
#
_entry.id   fb831d5a52eb8e4f5be43a91cb324bcf
#
_cell.length_a   1.000
_cell.length_b   1.000
_cell.length_c   1.000
_cell.angle_alpha   90.00
_cell.angle_beta   90.00
_cell.angle_gamma   90.00
#
_symmetry.space_group_name_H-M   'P 1'
#
loop_
_entity.id
_entity.type
_entity.pdbx_description
1 polymer ?
#
loop_
_entity_poly.entity_id
_entity_poly.type
_entity_poly.pdbx_seq_one_letter_code
_entity_poly.pdbx_strand_id
1 'polypeptide(L)'
;FCRIRLQDTNYQEYHNYRILDSSSFSRCLEIYKQYVTYKKFKDIVPIFIEEFELPHSDVIGYYDGNDLVAFTLAYRFKSVNSVWADQFGWDYKNKKLSLGHIANKSECALYKRLGYNYYYLGESSDYKAKLDGYEISNFFDTWQN
;
A
#
# COMPACT_ATOMS: atom_id res chain seq x y z
N PHE A 1 12.88 -9.37 0.68
CA PHE A 1 11.61 -8.81 1.15
C PHE A 1 11.82 -7.87 2.30
N CYS A 2 10.95 -6.88 2.43
CA CYS A 2 11.00 -5.95 3.54
C CYS A 2 9.65 -5.80 4.22
N ARG A 3 9.68 -5.36 5.47
CA ARG A 3 8.50 -5.05 6.26
C ARG A 3 8.77 -3.88 7.19
N ILE A 4 7.72 -3.29 7.68
CA ILE A 4 7.78 -2.24 8.69
C ILE A 4 7.27 -2.79 10.02
N ARG A 5 8.05 -2.63 11.06
CA ARG A 5 7.65 -2.90 12.43
C ARG A 5 6.84 -1.71 12.92
N LEU A 6 5.53 -1.86 12.96
CA LEU A 6 4.60 -0.74 13.12
C LEU A 6 4.75 -0.01 14.46
N GLN A 7 5.12 -0.72 15.53
CA GLN A 7 5.32 -0.08 16.85
C GLN A 7 6.46 0.95 16.85
N ASP A 8 7.39 0.85 15.90
CA ASP A 8 8.53 1.77 15.79
C ASP A 8 8.21 2.98 14.89
N THR A 9 6.97 3.12 14.46
CA THR A 9 6.52 4.23 13.61
C THR A 9 5.67 5.21 14.40
N ASN A 10 5.65 6.45 13.93
CA ASN A 10 4.80 7.50 14.48
C ASN A 10 4.25 8.39 13.37
N TYR A 11 3.77 7.76 12.30
CA TYR A 11 3.17 8.46 11.17
C TYR A 11 1.72 8.81 11.43
N GLN A 12 1.17 9.66 10.58
CA GLN A 12 -0.23 10.06 10.61
C GLN A 12 -0.94 9.54 9.36
N GLU A 13 -2.21 9.19 9.52
CA GLU A 13 -3.06 8.83 8.39
C GLU A 13 -3.29 10.07 7.50
N TYR A 14 -3.26 9.86 6.19
CA TYR A 14 -3.54 10.93 5.24
C TYR A 14 -4.99 11.42 5.43
N HIS A 15 -5.21 12.71 5.48
CA HIS A 15 -6.52 13.29 5.81
C HIS A 15 -7.62 12.97 4.80
N ASN A 16 -7.28 12.59 3.57
CA ASN A 16 -8.25 12.38 2.50
C ASN A 16 -8.09 11.00 1.85
N TYR A 17 -8.20 9.95 2.67
CA TYR A 17 -8.23 8.58 2.18
C TYR A 17 -9.58 7.95 2.50
N ARG A 18 -9.92 6.89 1.77
CA ARG A 18 -11.15 6.10 2.00
C ARG A 18 -10.85 4.63 1.74
N ILE A 19 -11.55 3.77 2.46
CA ILE A 19 -11.60 2.34 2.11
C ILE A 19 -12.65 2.21 1.01
N LEU A 20 -12.23 1.70 -0.14
CA LEU A 20 -13.04 1.64 -1.35
C LEU A 20 -13.86 0.36 -1.44
N ASP A 21 -15.00 0.43 -2.12
CA ASP A 21 -15.78 -0.73 -2.52
C ASP A 21 -15.68 -0.94 -4.04
N SER A 22 -16.43 -1.92 -4.56
CA SER A 22 -16.38 -2.27 -5.98
C SER A 22 -16.82 -1.14 -6.92
N SER A 23 -17.54 -0.13 -6.43
CA SER A 23 -17.93 1.02 -7.25
C SER A 23 -16.73 1.83 -7.75
N SER A 24 -15.58 1.71 -7.07
CA SER A 24 -14.35 2.40 -7.46
C SER A 24 -13.43 1.55 -8.35
N PHE A 25 -13.81 0.31 -8.68
CA PHE A 25 -12.95 -0.59 -9.43
C PHE A 25 -12.51 -0.02 -10.78
N SER A 26 -13.44 0.54 -11.55
CA SER A 26 -13.13 1.06 -12.89
C SER A 26 -12.08 2.16 -12.84
N ARG A 27 -12.17 3.05 -11.86
CA ARG A 27 -11.17 4.13 -11.70
C ARG A 27 -9.82 3.57 -11.24
N CYS A 28 -9.82 2.63 -10.30
CA CYS A 28 -8.59 1.97 -9.86
C CYS A 28 -7.92 1.22 -11.02
N LEU A 29 -8.69 0.53 -11.84
CA LEU A 29 -8.17 -0.19 -13.00
C LEU A 29 -7.54 0.76 -14.02
N GLU A 30 -8.17 1.90 -14.27
CA GLU A 30 -7.63 2.95 -15.15
C GLU A 30 -6.28 3.47 -14.61
N ILE A 31 -6.24 3.82 -13.32
CA ILE A 31 -5.00 4.29 -12.66
C ILE A 31 -3.92 3.21 -12.78
N TYR A 32 -4.26 1.97 -12.48
CA TYR A 32 -3.31 0.86 -12.48
C TYR A 32 -2.70 0.63 -13.86
N LYS A 33 -3.54 0.56 -14.90
CA LYS A 33 -3.07 0.38 -16.27
C LYS A 33 -2.12 1.49 -16.73
N GLN A 34 -2.47 2.73 -16.42
CA GLN A 34 -1.62 3.88 -16.76
C GLN A 34 -0.31 3.86 -15.98
N TYR A 35 -0.37 3.52 -14.71
CA TYR A 35 0.80 3.45 -13.83
C TYR A 35 1.81 2.39 -14.29
N VAL A 36 1.35 1.16 -14.55
CA VAL A 36 2.24 0.07 -14.97
C VAL A 36 2.86 0.34 -16.34
N THR A 37 2.12 0.99 -17.24
CA THR A 37 2.63 1.41 -18.54
C THR A 37 3.69 2.51 -18.38
N TYR A 38 3.42 3.51 -17.55
CA TYR A 38 4.35 4.59 -17.28
C TYR A 38 5.66 4.10 -16.65
N LYS A 39 5.56 3.18 -15.69
CA LYS A 39 6.72 2.55 -15.03
C LYS A 39 7.39 1.48 -15.88
N LYS A 40 6.79 1.07 -16.99
CA LYS A 40 7.30 0.04 -17.90
C LYS A 40 7.53 -1.30 -17.19
N PHE A 41 6.65 -1.64 -16.25
CA PHE A 41 6.70 -2.94 -15.59
C PHE A 41 6.37 -4.05 -16.58
N LYS A 42 7.14 -5.14 -16.53
CA LYS A 42 6.98 -6.28 -17.46
C LYS A 42 6.09 -7.39 -16.91
N ASP A 43 6.25 -7.69 -15.64
CA ASP A 43 5.51 -8.76 -14.97
C ASP A 43 4.40 -8.13 -14.13
N ILE A 44 3.22 -8.01 -14.72
CA ILE A 44 2.09 -7.32 -14.12
C ILE A 44 1.09 -8.36 -13.61
N VAL A 45 0.76 -8.28 -12.32
CA VAL A 45 -0.35 -9.03 -11.75
C VAL A 45 -1.59 -8.15 -11.88
N PRO A 46 -2.65 -8.61 -12.58
CA PRO A 46 -3.86 -7.80 -12.71
C PRO A 46 -4.60 -7.64 -11.39
N ILE A 47 -5.39 -6.58 -11.27
CA ILE A 47 -6.32 -6.40 -10.16
C ILE A 47 -7.71 -6.87 -10.58
N PHE A 48 -8.46 -7.41 -9.64
CA PHE A 48 -9.79 -7.97 -9.88
C PHE A 48 -10.84 -7.31 -9.00
N ILE A 49 -12.05 -7.15 -9.54
CA ILE A 49 -13.15 -6.51 -8.80
C ILE A 49 -13.49 -7.27 -7.51
N GLU A 50 -13.34 -8.59 -7.51
CA GLU A 50 -13.63 -9.44 -6.35
C GLU A 50 -12.76 -9.08 -5.14
N GLU A 51 -11.56 -8.56 -5.38
CA GLU A 51 -10.64 -8.16 -4.31
C GLU A 51 -11.17 -6.99 -3.48
N PHE A 52 -12.09 -6.21 -4.03
CA PHE A 52 -12.74 -5.10 -3.33
C PHE A 52 -13.81 -5.57 -2.33
N GLU A 53 -14.22 -6.82 -2.43
CA GLU A 53 -15.31 -7.40 -1.63
C GLU A 53 -14.84 -8.49 -0.66
N LEU A 54 -13.55 -8.85 -0.67
CA LEU A 54 -13.02 -9.90 0.21
C LEU A 54 -12.98 -9.41 1.67
N PRO A 55 -13.36 -10.28 2.64
CA PRO A 55 -13.39 -9.86 4.04
C PRO A 55 -12.03 -9.49 4.64
N HIS A 56 -10.94 -10.00 4.07
CA HIS A 56 -9.58 -9.77 4.57
C HIS A 56 -8.78 -8.79 3.72
N SER A 57 -9.38 -8.17 2.71
CA SER A 57 -8.70 -7.19 1.86
C SER A 57 -9.20 -5.78 2.13
N ASP A 58 -8.30 -4.82 1.97
CA ASP A 58 -8.61 -3.40 1.97
C ASP A 58 -8.11 -2.81 0.67
N VAL A 59 -8.96 -2.06 -0.02
CA VAL A 59 -8.53 -1.19 -1.11
C VAL A 59 -8.58 0.24 -0.59
N ILE A 60 -7.42 0.82 -0.40
CA ILE A 60 -7.30 2.15 0.21
C ILE A 60 -7.13 3.16 -0.90
N GLY A 61 -8.09 4.07 -1.02
CA GLY A 61 -8.07 5.13 -2.03
C GLY A 61 -7.56 6.44 -1.45
N TYR A 62 -6.71 7.12 -2.20
CA TYR A 62 -6.16 8.42 -1.84
C TYR A 62 -6.68 9.47 -2.81
N TYR A 63 -7.17 10.57 -2.26
CA TYR A 63 -7.87 11.61 -3.03
C TYR A 63 -7.11 12.92 -3.00
N ASP A 64 -7.13 13.60 -4.15
CA ASP A 64 -6.78 15.02 -4.27
C ASP A 64 -8.08 15.76 -4.49
N GLY A 65 -8.57 16.43 -3.43
CA GLY A 65 -9.94 16.96 -3.46
C GLY A 65 -10.95 15.83 -3.61
N ASN A 66 -11.70 15.84 -4.70
CA ASN A 66 -12.69 14.80 -5.02
C ASN A 66 -12.17 13.75 -6.01
N ASP A 67 -10.93 13.88 -6.46
CA ASP A 67 -10.35 12.99 -7.46
C ASP A 67 -9.60 11.85 -6.79
N LEU A 68 -9.97 10.60 -7.10
CA LEU A 68 -9.22 9.44 -6.72
C LEU A 68 -7.94 9.39 -7.57
N VAL A 69 -6.77 9.50 -6.92
CA VAL A 69 -5.48 9.63 -7.60
C VAL A 69 -4.49 8.52 -7.28
N ALA A 70 -4.78 7.68 -6.30
CA ALA A 70 -3.94 6.52 -5.98
C ALA A 70 -4.75 5.50 -5.19
N PHE A 71 -4.29 4.25 -5.21
CA PHE A 71 -4.88 3.20 -4.39
C PHE A 71 -3.82 2.18 -3.99
N THR A 72 -4.05 1.54 -2.86
CA THR A 72 -3.30 0.37 -2.39
C THR A 72 -4.26 -0.77 -2.17
N LEU A 73 -3.92 -1.96 -2.66
CA LEU A 73 -4.59 -3.20 -2.30
C LEU A 73 -3.75 -3.90 -1.25
N ALA A 74 -4.32 -4.14 -0.09
CA ALA A 74 -3.64 -4.78 1.04
C ALA A 74 -4.47 -5.94 1.58
N TYR A 75 -3.79 -6.97 2.09
CA TYR A 75 -4.43 -8.13 2.72
C TYR A 75 -4.06 -8.19 4.19
N ARG A 76 -5.09 -8.39 5.04
CA ARG A 76 -4.92 -8.53 6.48
C ARG A 76 -4.85 -10.00 6.87
N PHE A 77 -3.80 -10.38 7.58
CA PHE A 77 -3.59 -11.73 8.09
C PHE A 77 -3.62 -11.68 9.62
N LYS A 78 -4.82 -11.79 10.19
CA LYS A 78 -5.02 -11.66 11.63
C LYS A 78 -4.30 -12.73 12.45
N SER A 79 -4.19 -13.95 11.93
CA SER A 79 -3.54 -15.06 12.64
C SER A 79 -2.06 -14.81 12.93
N VAL A 80 -1.40 -13.99 12.11
CA VAL A 80 0.01 -13.61 12.29
C VAL A 80 0.15 -12.11 12.57
N ASN A 81 -0.95 -11.44 12.81
CA ASN A 81 -1.04 -10.02 13.17
C ASN A 81 -0.27 -9.10 12.21
N SER A 82 -0.41 -9.35 10.92
CA SER A 82 0.35 -8.70 9.86
C SER A 82 -0.53 -8.30 8.70
N VAL A 83 -0.06 -7.32 7.93
CA VAL A 83 -0.70 -6.86 6.70
C VAL A 83 0.31 -6.92 5.57
N TRP A 84 -0.14 -7.31 4.39
CA TRP A 84 0.67 -7.38 3.17
C TRP A 84 0.16 -6.36 2.17
N ALA A 85 1.04 -5.44 1.73
CA ALA A 85 0.76 -4.55 0.63
C ALA A 85 0.99 -5.30 -0.68
N ASP A 86 -0.09 -5.56 -1.41
CA ASP A 86 -0.04 -6.39 -2.62
C ASP A 86 0.16 -5.57 -3.89
N GLN A 87 -0.68 -4.56 -4.09
CA GLN A 87 -0.64 -3.71 -5.28
C GLN A 87 -0.75 -2.24 -4.90
N PHE A 88 -0.10 -1.41 -5.70
CA PHE A 88 -0.19 0.04 -5.58
C PHE A 88 -0.20 0.65 -6.97
N GLY A 89 -0.98 1.68 -7.17
CA GLY A 89 -0.98 2.47 -8.38
C GLY A 89 -1.30 3.92 -8.07
N TRP A 90 -0.72 4.84 -8.83
CA TRP A 90 -1.02 6.26 -8.68
C TRP A 90 -1.09 6.93 -10.04
N ASP A 91 -1.86 8.02 -10.09
CA ASP A 91 -1.99 8.83 -11.31
C ASP A 91 -0.72 9.66 -11.49
N TYR A 92 0.14 9.23 -12.40
CA TYR A 92 1.42 9.87 -12.65
C TYR A 92 1.32 11.31 -13.14
N LYS A 93 0.13 11.75 -13.56
CA LYS A 93 -0.15 13.13 -13.94
C LYS A 93 -0.28 14.04 -12.73
N ASN A 94 -0.57 13.48 -11.55
CA ASN A 94 -0.63 14.23 -10.30
C ASN A 94 0.76 14.24 -9.66
N LYS A 95 1.55 15.26 -9.94
CA LYS A 95 2.94 15.39 -9.44
C LYS A 95 3.06 16.24 -8.19
N LYS A 96 1.99 16.91 -7.78
CA LYS A 96 2.03 17.80 -6.61
C LYS A 96 2.00 17.06 -5.28
N LEU A 97 1.51 15.83 -5.27
CA LEU A 97 1.49 14.95 -4.11
C LEU A 97 2.54 13.87 -4.27
N SER A 98 3.28 13.58 -3.20
CA SER A 98 4.22 12.46 -3.17
C SER A 98 3.47 11.19 -2.77
N LEU A 99 2.61 10.69 -3.68
CA LEU A 99 1.60 9.67 -3.38
C LEU A 99 2.19 8.37 -2.83
N GLY A 100 3.35 7.93 -3.33
CA GLY A 100 4.00 6.74 -2.79
C GLY A 100 4.41 6.89 -1.33
N HIS A 101 4.97 8.03 -0.96
CA HIS A 101 5.34 8.32 0.43
C HIS A 101 4.12 8.50 1.31
N ILE A 102 3.12 9.22 0.83
CA ILE A 102 1.86 9.44 1.55
C ILE A 102 1.18 8.11 1.84
N ALA A 103 1.07 7.24 0.84
CA ALA A 103 0.42 5.95 0.96
C ALA A 103 1.12 5.07 2.00
N ASN A 104 2.44 4.91 1.88
CA ASN A 104 3.19 4.07 2.82
C ASN A 104 3.05 4.54 4.27
N LYS A 105 3.20 5.84 4.52
CA LYS A 105 3.12 6.40 5.88
C LYS A 105 1.70 6.33 6.44
N SER A 106 0.71 6.64 5.61
CA SER A 106 -0.70 6.59 6.00
C SER A 106 -1.11 5.16 6.35
N GLU A 107 -0.69 4.18 5.56
CA GLU A 107 -1.00 2.77 5.80
C GLU A 107 -0.33 2.26 7.07
N CYS A 108 0.92 2.64 7.32
CA CYS A 108 1.57 2.31 8.59
C CYS A 108 0.77 2.85 9.78
N ALA A 109 0.31 4.08 9.72
CA ALA A 109 -0.49 4.69 10.77
C ALA A 109 -1.83 3.98 10.94
N LEU A 110 -2.52 3.68 9.85
CA LEU A 110 -3.81 2.99 9.86
C LEU A 110 -3.69 1.59 10.51
N TYR A 111 -2.75 0.79 10.04
CA TYR A 111 -2.61 -0.59 10.52
C TYR A 111 -2.03 -0.67 11.92
N LYS A 112 -1.19 0.28 12.33
CA LYS A 112 -0.77 0.43 13.71
C LYS A 112 -1.97 0.71 14.62
N ARG A 113 -2.83 1.65 14.23
CA ARG A 113 -4.05 1.99 14.98
C ARG A 113 -5.00 0.80 15.11
N LEU A 114 -5.07 -0.04 14.06
CA LEU A 114 -5.91 -1.24 14.07
C LEU A 114 -5.28 -2.41 14.84
N GLY A 115 -4.07 -2.25 15.37
CA GLY A 115 -3.43 -3.23 16.25
C GLY A 115 -2.52 -4.24 15.57
N TYR A 116 -2.17 -4.04 14.30
CA TYR A 116 -1.26 -4.93 13.59
C TYR A 116 0.20 -4.64 13.96
N ASN A 117 1.06 -5.66 13.93
CA ASN A 117 2.46 -5.56 14.30
C ASN A 117 3.37 -5.24 13.11
N TYR A 118 3.07 -5.79 11.94
CA TYR A 118 3.94 -5.67 10.77
C TYR A 118 3.17 -5.33 9.52
N TYR A 119 3.82 -4.51 8.69
CA TYR A 119 3.33 -4.18 7.35
C TYR A 119 4.39 -4.62 6.33
N TYR A 120 4.08 -5.64 5.55
CA TYR A 120 4.98 -6.19 4.54
C TYR A 120 4.85 -5.43 3.24
N LEU A 121 5.99 -4.95 2.72
CA LEU A 121 6.05 -4.09 1.53
C LEU A 121 6.63 -4.78 0.30
N GLY A 122 6.84 -6.10 0.35
CA GLY A 122 7.42 -6.85 -0.77
C GLY A 122 8.91 -6.61 -0.92
N GLU A 123 9.36 -6.39 -2.16
CA GLU A 123 10.78 -6.18 -2.43
C GLU A 123 11.27 -4.86 -1.84
N SER A 124 12.52 -4.89 -1.36
CA SER A 124 13.18 -3.71 -0.81
C SER A 124 13.50 -2.68 -1.91
N SER A 125 13.48 -1.42 -1.55
CA SER A 125 13.91 -0.30 -2.39
C SER A 125 14.46 0.81 -1.51
N ASP A 126 15.21 1.73 -2.13
CA ASP A 126 15.87 2.80 -1.38
C ASP A 126 14.90 3.66 -0.57
N TYR A 127 13.75 4.02 -1.15
CA TYR A 127 12.79 4.86 -0.44
C TYR A 127 12.07 4.11 0.70
N LYS A 128 11.87 2.80 0.56
CA LYS A 128 11.28 1.97 1.62
C LYS A 128 12.24 1.84 2.81
N ALA A 129 13.54 1.71 2.52
CA ALA A 129 14.57 1.58 3.56
C ALA A 129 14.68 2.84 4.45
N LYS A 130 14.13 3.97 4.02
CA LYS A 130 14.09 5.21 4.80
C LYS A 130 12.90 5.30 5.75
N LEU A 131 11.96 4.36 5.66
CA LEU A 131 10.82 4.33 6.57
C LEU A 131 11.28 3.86 7.96
N ASP A 132 10.68 4.47 9.00
CA ASP A 132 10.90 4.02 10.37
C ASP A 132 10.39 2.59 10.53
N GLY A 133 11.06 1.82 11.38
CA GLY A 133 10.68 0.43 11.62
C GLY A 133 11.04 -0.55 10.50
N TYR A 134 11.78 -0.10 9.50
CA TYR A 134 12.18 -0.94 8.38
C TYR A 134 13.03 -2.13 8.82
N GLU A 135 12.65 -3.31 8.33
CA GLU A 135 13.37 -4.56 8.51
C GLU A 135 13.47 -5.29 7.16
N ILE A 136 14.58 -5.93 6.91
CA ILE A 136 14.79 -6.73 5.72
C ILE A 136 15.00 -8.19 6.07
N SER A 137 14.46 -9.09 5.25
CA SER A 137 14.75 -10.52 5.32
C SER A 137 15.50 -10.94 4.08
N ASN A 138 16.63 -11.60 4.26
CA ASN A 138 17.22 -12.40 3.21
C ASN A 138 16.68 -13.83 3.36
N PHE A 139 16.66 -14.60 2.39
CA PHE A 139 16.04 -15.92 2.12
C PHE A 139 15.77 -16.91 3.30
N PHE A 140 16.11 -16.61 4.53
CA PHE A 140 16.04 -17.55 5.66
C PHE A 140 15.14 -17.08 6.80
N ASP A 141 14.18 -16.21 6.52
CA ASP A 141 13.23 -15.66 7.51
C ASP A 141 13.90 -14.97 8.70
N THR A 142 15.13 -14.52 8.52
CA THR A 142 15.86 -13.76 9.54
C THR A 142 15.66 -12.27 9.29
N TRP A 143 14.97 -11.60 10.21
CA TRP A 143 14.67 -10.19 10.07
C TRP A 143 15.75 -9.34 10.74
N GLN A 144 16.25 -8.37 9.99
CA GLN A 144 17.31 -7.45 10.43
C GLN A 144 16.89 -6.01 10.17
N ASN A 145 17.32 -5.15 11.08
CA ASN A 145 17.11 -3.70 10.96
C ASN A 145 18.06 -3.07 9.94
#